data_af66e4b452637a2687fc8154c91f1fd3
#
_entry.id   af66e4b452637a2687fc8154c91f1fd3
#
_cell.length_a   1.000
_cell.length_b   1.000
_cell.length_c   1.000
_cell.angle_alpha   90.00
_cell.angle_beta   90.00
_cell.angle_gamma   90.00
#
_symmetry.space_group_name_H-M   'P 1'
#
loop_
_entity.id
_entity.type
_entity.pdbx_description
1 polymer ?
#
loop_
_entity_poly.entity_id
_entity_poly.type
_entity_poly.pdbx_seq_one_letter_code
_entity_poly.pdbx_strand_id
1 'polypeptide(L)' 'MANKYVKVVSKDAVVDKNNFVERKVGTWFGKSTWPVPKAADGVKFPDLRYETDTQNTFVYDPDTDDWTDQ' A
#
# COMPACT_ATOMS: atom_id res chain seq x y z
N MET A 1 -14.85 0.81 -11.99
CA MET A 1 -14.56 2.22 -11.72
C MET A 1 -13.07 2.42 -11.57
N ALA A 2 -12.57 3.50 -12.13
CA ALA A 2 -11.13 3.77 -12.03
C ALA A 2 -10.73 4.10 -10.59
N ASN A 3 -9.60 3.54 -10.17
CA ASN A 3 -9.00 3.85 -8.89
C ASN A 3 -8.44 5.28 -8.93
N LYS A 4 -8.84 6.10 -7.97
CA LYS A 4 -8.39 7.50 -7.87
C LYS A 4 -7.11 7.65 -7.05
N TYR A 5 -6.74 6.63 -6.28
CA TYR A 5 -5.53 6.70 -5.46
C TYR A 5 -4.29 6.79 -6.34
N VAL A 6 -3.31 7.54 -5.88
CA VAL A 6 -2.02 7.69 -6.56
C VAL A 6 -1.01 6.79 -5.88
N LYS A 7 -0.39 5.90 -6.66
CA LYS A 7 0.62 4.99 -6.16
C LYS A 7 2.01 5.59 -6.35
N VAL A 8 2.74 5.70 -5.24
CA VAL A 8 4.15 6.09 -5.25
C VAL A 8 4.96 4.86 -4.85
N VAL A 9 5.86 4.44 -5.71
CA VAL A 9 6.70 3.26 -5.47
C VAL A 9 8.07 3.72 -4.99
N SER A 10 8.45 3.25 -3.80
CA SER A 10 9.77 3.48 -3.26
C SER A 10 10.53 2.16 -3.15
N LYS A 11 11.86 2.24 -3.26
CA LYS A 11 12.72 1.09 -3.04
C LYS A 11 13.21 1.11 -1.61
N ASP A 12 12.90 0.03 -0.89
CA ASP A 12 13.47 -0.19 0.43
C ASP A 12 14.51 -1.30 0.36
N ALA A 13 15.65 -1.02 0.96
CA ALA A 13 16.68 -2.02 1.14
C ALA A 13 16.45 -2.70 2.48
N VAL A 14 16.13 -3.97 2.44
CA VAL A 14 15.99 -4.78 3.65
C VAL A 14 17.20 -5.68 3.76
N VAL A 15 17.95 -5.52 4.85
CA VAL A 15 19.08 -6.39 5.14
C VAL A 15 18.55 -7.57 5.94
N ASP A 16 18.45 -8.71 5.31
CA ASP A 16 18.19 -9.97 5.99
C ASP A 16 19.51 -10.50 6.56
N LYS A 17 19.43 -11.43 7.52
CA LYS A 17 20.59 -12.03 8.18
C LYS A 17 21.65 -12.51 7.20
N ASN A 18 21.23 -13.03 6.06
CA ASN A 18 22.12 -13.68 5.10
C ASN A 18 22.18 -12.96 3.76
N ASN A 19 21.26 -12.05 3.47
CA ASN A 19 21.17 -11.43 2.16
C ASN A 19 20.68 -10.00 2.26
N PHE A 20 21.16 -9.21 1.32
CA PHE A 20 20.62 -7.90 1.07
C PHE A 20 19.48 -8.06 0.05
N VAL A 21 18.27 -7.74 0.49
CA VAL A 21 17.09 -7.85 -0.37
C VAL A 21 16.53 -6.47 -0.63
N GLU A 22 16.46 -6.10 -1.91
CA GLU A 22 15.83 -4.87 -2.34
C GLU A 22 14.35 -5.12 -2.58
N ARG A 23 13.48 -4.36 -1.90
CA ARG A 23 12.03 -4.46 -2.09
C ARG A 23 11.47 -3.16 -2.60
N LYS A 24 10.48 -3.27 -3.48
CA LYS A 24 9.68 -2.14 -3.93
C LYS A 24 8.40 -2.11 -3.10
N VAL A 25 8.20 -1.00 -2.41
CA VAL A 25 6.99 -0.79 -1.61
C VAL A 25 6.17 0.31 -2.25
N GLY A 26 4.90 0.02 -2.51
CA GLY A 26 3.96 1.02 -3.02
C GLY A 26 3.21 1.67 -1.88
N THR A 27 3.09 3.00 -1.93
CA THR A 27 2.23 3.74 -1.02
C THR A 27 1.13 4.40 -1.83
N TRP A 28 -0.11 4.15 -1.44
CA TRP A 28 -1.28 4.68 -2.14
C TRP A 28 -1.81 5.89 -1.39
N PHE A 29 -1.84 7.03 -2.07
CA PHE A 29 -2.31 8.29 -1.49
C PHE A 29 -3.68 8.64 -2.04
N GLY A 30 -4.61 8.96 -1.16
CA GLY A 30 -5.96 9.33 -1.57
C GLY A 30 -6.80 9.80 -0.40
N LYS A 31 -8.10 9.87 -0.63
CA LYS A 31 -9.05 10.33 0.38
C LYS A 31 -9.92 9.19 0.87
N SER A 32 -10.39 9.30 2.12
CA SER A 32 -11.22 8.27 2.73
C SER A 32 -12.55 8.05 1.99
N THR A 33 -13.01 9.06 1.26
CA THR A 33 -14.27 8.98 0.50
C THR A 33 -14.11 8.30 -0.85
N TRP A 34 -12.88 8.09 -1.31
CA TRP A 34 -12.62 7.42 -2.59
C TRP A 34 -12.67 5.91 -2.42
N PRO A 35 -13.07 5.18 -3.48
CA PRO A 35 -12.98 3.71 -3.42
C PRO A 35 -11.56 3.26 -3.14
N VAL A 36 -11.40 2.34 -2.20
CA VAL A 36 -10.08 1.84 -1.84
C VAL A 36 -9.53 0.95 -2.95
N PRO A 37 -8.21 1.03 -3.22
CA PRO A 37 -7.60 0.13 -4.20
C PRO A 37 -7.59 -1.30 -3.67
N LYS A 38 -7.67 -2.26 -4.57
CA LYS A 38 -7.69 -3.69 -4.28
C LYS A 38 -6.67 -4.41 -5.15
N ALA A 39 -6.58 -5.72 -4.98
CA ALA A 39 -5.65 -6.52 -5.77
C ALA A 39 -5.83 -6.33 -7.27
N ALA A 40 -7.06 -6.14 -7.72
CA ALA A 40 -7.35 -5.88 -9.13
C ALA A 40 -6.72 -4.58 -9.64
N ASP A 41 -6.42 -3.65 -8.76
CA ASP A 41 -5.77 -2.38 -9.08
C ASP A 41 -4.25 -2.46 -9.01
N GLY A 42 -3.69 -3.62 -8.67
CA GLY A 42 -2.27 -3.83 -8.56
C GLY A 42 -1.73 -3.72 -7.13
N VAL A 43 -2.59 -3.72 -6.14
CA VAL A 43 -2.18 -3.69 -4.73
C VAL A 43 -1.64 -5.06 -4.33
N LYS A 44 -0.57 -5.05 -3.57
CA LYS A 44 0.05 -6.28 -3.06
C LYS A 44 0.73 -5.99 -1.71
N PHE A 45 0.92 -7.04 -0.92
CA PHE A 45 1.67 -6.91 0.33
C PHE A 45 3.14 -6.56 0.01
N PRO A 46 3.77 -5.65 0.74
CA PRO A 46 3.31 -4.89 1.91
C PRO A 46 2.91 -3.44 1.59
N ASP A 47 2.11 -3.21 0.56
CA ASP A 47 1.68 -1.88 0.19
C ASP A 47 0.99 -1.17 1.34
N LEU A 48 1.15 0.15 1.37
CA LEU A 48 0.52 1.03 2.35
C LEU A 48 -0.51 1.91 1.67
N ARG A 49 -1.53 2.31 2.42
CA ARG A 49 -2.53 3.27 1.97
C ARG A 49 -2.61 4.41 2.97
N TYR A 50 -2.40 5.62 2.51
CA TYR A 50 -2.47 6.81 3.34
C TYR A 50 -3.65 7.66 2.92
N GLU A 51 -4.54 7.97 3.88
CA GLU A 51 -5.67 8.88 3.66
C GLU A 51 -5.23 10.30 4.00
N THR A 52 -5.17 11.15 2.98
CA THR A 52 -4.66 12.51 3.15
C THR A 52 -5.61 13.41 3.93
N ASP A 53 -6.90 13.09 3.95
CA ASP A 53 -7.91 13.86 4.67
C ASP A 53 -8.02 13.49 6.16
N THR A 54 -7.75 12.24 6.51
CA THR A 54 -7.85 11.75 7.89
C THR A 54 -6.49 11.52 8.53
N GLN A 55 -5.42 11.46 7.72
CA GLN A 55 -4.06 11.12 8.15
C GLN A 55 -3.94 9.71 8.72
N ASN A 56 -4.84 8.82 8.37
CA ASN A 56 -4.77 7.43 8.75
C ASN A 56 -3.92 6.63 7.76
N THR A 57 -3.18 5.66 8.28
CA THR A 57 -2.34 4.76 7.48
C THR A 57 -2.85 3.33 7.63
N PHE A 58 -2.89 2.60 6.51
CA PHE A 58 -3.35 1.22 6.47
C PHE A 58 -2.32 0.37 5.77
N VAL A 59 -2.23 -0.91 6.16
CA VAL A 59 -1.41 -1.89 5.47
C VAL A 59 -2.32 -2.90 4.76
N TYR A 60 -1.92 -3.32 3.57
CA TYR A 60 -2.70 -4.26 2.78
C TYR A 60 -2.54 -5.69 3.28
N ASP A 61 -3.67 -6.37 3.44
CA ASP A 61 -3.72 -7.79 3.79
C ASP A 61 -4.16 -8.59 2.56
N PRO A 62 -3.27 -9.38 1.95
CA PRO A 62 -3.62 -10.15 0.76
C PRO A 62 -4.59 -11.29 1.02
N ASP A 63 -4.66 -11.79 2.26
CA ASP A 63 -5.55 -12.90 2.59
C ASP A 63 -7.02 -12.50 2.52
N THR A 64 -7.32 -11.25 2.86
CA THR A 64 -8.69 -10.73 2.85
C THR A 64 -8.94 -9.76 1.70
N ASP A 65 -7.91 -9.42 0.93
CA ASP A 65 -7.95 -8.37 -0.09
C ASP A 65 -8.52 -7.08 0.50
N ASP A 66 -8.03 -6.70 1.67
CA ASP A 66 -8.51 -5.54 2.39
C ASP A 66 -7.37 -4.85 3.15
N TRP A 67 -7.69 -3.75 3.79
CA TRP A 67 -6.72 -2.91 4.47
C TRP A 67 -6.91 -2.98 5.97
N THR A 68 -5.80 -3.03 6.70
CA THR A 68 -5.80 -3.05 8.17
C THR A 68 -5.25 -1.73 8.68
N ASP A 69 -5.97 -1.11 9.61
CA ASP A 69 -5.57 0.15 10.24
C ASP A 69 -4.31 -0.05 11.07
N GLN A 70 -3.42 0.89 10.98
CA GLN A 70 -2.17 0.88 11.75
C GLN A 70 -2.26 1.68 13.05
#